data_5a224648a737910729341f0b85a9dfa1
#
_entry.id   5a224648a737910729341f0b85a9dfa1
#
_cell.length_a   1.000
_cell.length_b   1.000
_cell.length_c   1.000
_cell.angle_alpha   90.00
_cell.angle_beta   90.00
_cell.angle_gamma   90.00
#
_symmetry.space_group_name_H-M   'P 1'
#
loop_
_entity.id
_entity.type
_entity.pdbx_description
1 polymer ?
#
loop_
_entity_poly.entity_id
_entity_poly.type
_entity_poly.pdbx_seq_one_letter_code
_entity_poly.pdbx_strand_id
1 'polypeptide(L)'
;LAVDGIRVNAVAAGPTETDFLAERMGLTPQQIASIKEQEAANIPLGRRGVPGDLAGILLALASNDSSWITGQVLAVDGGLSIA
;
A
#
# COMPACT_ATOMS: atom_id res chain seq x y z
N LEU A 1 -18.47 16.23 6.00
CA LEU A 1 -17.36 16.00 6.95
C LEU A 1 -16.35 17.14 6.97
N ALA A 2 -16.00 17.69 5.81
CA ALA A 2 -15.01 18.76 5.74
C ALA A 2 -15.49 20.03 6.45
N VAL A 3 -16.78 20.34 6.38
CA VAL A 3 -17.34 21.51 7.06
C VAL A 3 -17.29 21.38 8.59
N ASP A 4 -17.12 20.18 9.10
CA ASP A 4 -16.96 19.90 10.53
C ASP A 4 -15.49 19.87 10.95
N GLY A 5 -14.57 20.16 10.04
CA GLY A 5 -13.14 20.10 10.31
C GLY A 5 -12.57 18.68 10.29
N ILE A 6 -13.29 17.74 9.70
CA ILE A 6 -12.87 16.34 9.60
C ILE A 6 -12.30 16.07 8.21
N ARG A 7 -11.08 15.56 8.16
CA ARG A 7 -10.45 15.12 6.91
C ARG A 7 -10.60 13.60 6.78
N VAL A 8 -10.90 13.14 5.56
CA VAL A 8 -10.99 11.71 5.26
C VAL A 8 -10.19 11.44 3.99
N ASN A 9 -9.17 10.63 4.11
CA ASN A 9 -8.36 10.18 2.99
C ASN A 9 -8.21 8.66 3.05
N ALA A 10 -7.86 8.05 1.93
CA ALA A 10 -7.64 6.62 1.84
C ALA A 10 -6.29 6.32 1.19
N VAL A 11 -5.71 5.20 1.55
CA VAL A 11 -4.51 4.67 0.90
C VAL A 11 -4.88 3.38 0.19
N ALA A 12 -4.61 3.32 -1.11
CA ALA A 12 -4.76 2.11 -1.91
C ALA A 12 -3.40 1.43 -2.00
N ALA A 13 -3.22 0.36 -1.23
CA ALA A 13 -1.95 -0.35 -1.15
C ALA A 13 -1.78 -1.34 -2.31
N GLY A 14 -0.58 -1.38 -2.89
CA GLY A 14 -0.17 -2.45 -3.79
C GLY A 14 0.28 -3.70 -3.03
N PRO A 15 0.87 -4.69 -3.74
CA PRO A 15 1.38 -5.90 -3.10
C PRO A 15 2.39 -5.56 -2.01
N THR A 16 2.09 -5.99 -0.79
CA THR A 16 2.86 -5.66 0.40
C THR A 16 3.21 -6.92 1.17
N GLU A 17 4.43 -6.96 1.72
CA GLU A 17 4.92 -8.07 2.52
C GLU A 17 4.10 -8.23 3.79
N THR A 18 3.31 -9.31 3.83
CA THR A 18 2.54 -9.74 4.99
C THR A 18 2.49 -11.26 4.99
N ASP A 19 1.96 -11.86 6.02
CA ASP A 19 1.80 -13.32 6.10
C ASP A 19 0.52 -13.82 5.41
N PHE A 20 -0.18 -12.95 4.68
CA PHE A 20 -1.47 -13.26 4.06
C PHE A 20 -1.41 -14.50 3.16
N LEU A 21 -0.38 -14.57 2.28
CA LEU A 21 -0.28 -15.70 1.33
C LEU A 21 -0.07 -17.03 2.05
N ALA A 22 0.73 -17.05 3.11
CA ALA A 22 0.98 -18.26 3.88
C ALA A 22 -0.20 -18.62 4.78
N GLU A 23 -0.73 -17.64 5.52
CA GLU A 23 -1.73 -17.90 6.57
C GLU A 23 -3.16 -17.96 6.05
N ARG A 24 -3.49 -17.16 5.02
CA ARG A 24 -4.86 -17.03 4.53
C ARG A 24 -5.16 -17.82 3.28
N MET A 25 -4.17 -17.98 2.40
CA MET A 25 -4.37 -18.68 1.13
C MET A 25 -3.83 -20.11 1.15
N GLY A 26 -3.11 -20.51 2.20
CA GLY A 26 -2.61 -21.88 2.35
C GLY A 26 -1.62 -22.30 1.26
N LEU A 27 -0.87 -21.36 0.71
CA LEU A 27 0.08 -21.62 -0.36
C LEU A 27 1.38 -22.22 0.16
N THR A 28 2.02 -23.04 -0.66
CA THR A 28 3.35 -23.58 -0.33
C THR A 28 4.41 -22.47 -0.41
N PRO A 29 5.57 -22.62 0.27
CA PRO A 29 6.67 -21.65 0.16
C PRO A 29 7.12 -21.41 -1.29
N GLN A 30 7.11 -22.44 -2.13
CA GLN A 30 7.49 -22.31 -3.54
C GLN A 30 6.46 -21.51 -4.33
N GLN A 31 5.17 -21.72 -4.08
CA GLN A 31 4.10 -20.94 -4.70
C GLN A 31 4.18 -19.47 -4.27
N ILE A 32 4.44 -19.22 -3.00
CA ILE A 32 4.60 -17.85 -2.47
C ILE A 32 5.76 -17.14 -3.14
N ALA A 33 6.93 -17.79 -3.24
CA ALA A 33 8.11 -17.22 -3.87
C ALA A 33 7.85 -16.86 -5.34
N SER A 34 7.16 -17.73 -6.07
CA SER A 34 6.81 -17.47 -7.47
C SER A 34 5.88 -16.29 -7.63
N ILE A 35 4.85 -16.19 -6.80
CA ILE A 35 3.90 -15.06 -6.81
C ILE A 35 4.64 -13.76 -6.51
N LYS A 36 5.46 -13.73 -5.48
CA LYS A 36 6.22 -12.53 -5.09
C LYS A 36 7.18 -12.08 -6.18
N GLU A 37 7.83 -13.01 -6.85
CA GLU A 37 8.74 -12.72 -7.95
C GLU A 37 7.99 -12.08 -9.12
N GLN A 38 6.83 -12.64 -9.50
CA GLN A 38 6.01 -12.08 -10.56
C GLN A 38 5.48 -10.68 -10.22
N GLU A 39 5.03 -10.50 -8.99
CA GLU A 39 4.55 -9.19 -8.54
C GLU A 39 5.67 -8.15 -8.57
N ALA A 40 6.85 -8.49 -8.05
CA ALA A 40 8.00 -7.58 -8.07
C ALA A 40 8.42 -7.22 -9.50
N ALA A 41 8.34 -8.17 -10.43
CA ALA A 41 8.67 -7.92 -11.83
C ALA A 41 7.69 -6.95 -12.51
N ASN A 42 6.44 -6.93 -12.08
CA ASN A 42 5.40 -6.06 -12.63
C ASN A 42 5.35 -4.68 -11.97
N ILE A 43 5.98 -4.50 -10.83
CA ILE A 43 6.00 -3.24 -10.12
C ILE A 43 7.14 -2.37 -10.65
N PRO A 44 6.87 -1.14 -11.14
CA PRO A 44 7.92 -0.27 -11.69
C PRO A 44 9.12 -0.02 -10.77
N LEU A 45 8.88 0.11 -9.45
CA LEU A 45 10.00 0.26 -8.50
C LEU A 45 10.75 -1.05 -8.21
N GLY A 46 10.31 -2.17 -8.79
CA GLY A 46 11.06 -3.43 -8.80
C GLY A 46 11.00 -4.25 -7.53
N ARG A 47 10.12 -3.90 -6.59
CA ARG A 47 9.94 -4.65 -5.35
C ARG A 47 8.52 -4.53 -4.83
N ARG A 48 8.10 -5.50 -4.03
CA ARG A 48 6.87 -5.41 -3.25
C ARG A 48 7.08 -4.40 -2.13
N GLY A 49 5.99 -3.82 -1.64
CA GLY A 49 6.05 -2.94 -0.51
C GLY A 49 6.30 -3.68 0.80
N VAL A 50 6.72 -2.95 1.81
CA VAL A 50 6.81 -3.43 3.19
C VAL A 50 5.87 -2.57 4.05
N PRO A 51 5.44 -3.05 5.23
CA PRO A 51 4.52 -2.27 6.07
C PRO A 51 4.96 -0.84 6.34
N GLY A 52 6.27 -0.60 6.46
CA GLY A 52 6.80 0.76 6.65
C GLY A 52 6.52 1.70 5.49
N ASP A 53 6.38 1.20 4.26
CA ASP A 53 6.04 2.02 3.10
C ASP A 53 4.64 2.62 3.23
N LEU A 54 3.74 1.93 3.94
CA LEU A 54 2.38 2.40 4.17
C LEU A 54 2.28 3.21 5.46
N ALA A 55 2.93 2.76 6.51
CA ALA A 55 2.85 3.39 7.83
C ALA A 55 3.30 4.86 7.79
N GLY A 56 4.38 5.17 7.08
CA GLY A 56 4.89 6.53 6.95
C GLY A 56 3.88 7.47 6.30
N ILE A 57 3.25 7.04 5.21
CA ILE A 57 2.27 7.89 4.52
C ILE A 57 0.96 8.02 5.31
N LEU A 58 0.53 6.97 5.99
CA LEU A 58 -0.65 7.03 6.86
C LEU A 58 -0.42 8.03 7.99
N LEU A 59 0.74 8.01 8.60
CA LEU A 59 1.10 8.96 9.65
C LEU A 59 1.13 10.39 9.11
N ALA A 60 1.70 10.61 7.93
CA ALA A 60 1.73 11.94 7.29
C ALA A 60 0.32 12.45 6.99
N LEU A 61 -0.57 11.59 6.49
CA LEU A 61 -1.96 11.97 6.23
C LEU A 61 -2.75 12.26 7.51
N ALA A 62 -2.38 11.65 8.62
CA ALA A 62 -3.02 11.88 9.92
C ALA A 62 -2.48 13.14 10.62
N SER A 63 -1.35 13.66 10.19
CA SER A 63 -0.69 14.79 10.83
C SER A 63 -1.19 16.14 10.32
N ASN A 64 -0.82 17.22 11.03
CA ASN A 64 -1.12 18.58 10.61
C ASN A 64 -0.36 19.02 9.34
N ASP A 65 0.68 18.27 8.94
CA ASP A 65 1.40 18.53 7.70
C ASP A 65 0.52 18.34 6.46
N SER A 66 -0.55 17.57 6.58
CA SER A 66 -1.52 17.36 5.51
C SER A 66 -2.86 18.05 5.78
N SER A 67 -2.87 19.13 6.53
CA SER A 67 -4.10 19.83 6.95
C SER A 67 -4.95 20.35 5.78
N TRP A 68 -4.37 20.51 4.61
CA TRP A 68 -5.05 20.98 3.39
C TRP A 68 -5.45 19.81 2.45
N ILE A 69 -5.35 18.54 2.91
CA ILE A 69 -5.64 17.36 2.11
C ILE A 69 -6.86 16.63 2.68
N THR A 70 -7.88 16.47 1.86
CA THR A 70 -9.06 15.65 2.20
C THR A 70 -9.70 15.10 0.92
N GLY A 71 -10.42 14.01 1.05
CA GLY A 71 -11.14 13.40 -0.07
C GLY A 71 -10.24 12.69 -1.09
N GLN A 72 -8.99 12.39 -0.74
CA GLN A 72 -8.04 11.80 -1.66
C GLN A 72 -7.90 10.30 -1.45
N VAL A 73 -7.64 9.59 -2.55
CA VAL A 73 -7.21 8.20 -2.53
C VAL A 73 -5.79 8.18 -3.09
N LEU A 74 -4.83 7.84 -2.25
CA LEU A 74 -3.42 7.82 -2.63
C LEU A 74 -2.97 6.39 -2.88
N ALA A 75 -2.54 6.10 -4.10
CA ALA A 75 -1.96 4.80 -4.43
C ALA A 75 -0.52 4.72 -3.90
N VAL A 76 -0.25 3.68 -3.10
CA VAL A 76 1.09 3.38 -2.57
C VAL A 76 1.44 1.97 -3.03
N ASP A 77 1.96 1.86 -4.24
CA ASP A 77 2.06 0.59 -4.97
C ASP A 77 3.32 0.46 -5.84
N GLY A 78 4.31 1.29 -5.60
CA GLY A 78 5.54 1.27 -6.40
C GLY A 78 5.34 1.62 -7.88
N GLY A 79 4.22 2.22 -8.23
CA GLY A 79 3.89 2.61 -9.60
C GLY A 79 3.04 1.58 -10.36
N LEU A 80 2.59 0.52 -9.70
CA LEU A 80 1.86 -0.57 -10.37
C LEU A 80 0.60 -0.07 -11.09
N SER A 81 -0.15 0.86 -10.50
CA SER A 81 -1.43 1.34 -11.06
C SER A 81 -1.28 2.15 -12.35
N ILE A 82 -0.07 2.60 -12.65
CA ILE A 82 0.22 3.35 -13.88
C ILE A 82 1.15 2.58 -14.83
N ALA A 83 1.47 1.36 -14.48
CA ALA A 83 2.36 0.53 -15.29
C ALA A 83 1.71 0.05 -16.58
#